data_b7cc254685a5e77f084918d3900db56e
#
_entry.id   b7cc254685a5e77f084918d3900db56e
#
_cell.length_a   1.000
_cell.length_b   1.000
_cell.length_c   1.000
_cell.angle_alpha   90.00
_cell.angle_beta   90.00
_cell.angle_gamma   90.00
#
_symmetry.space_group_name_H-M   'P 1'
#
loop_
_entity.id
_entity.type
_entity.pdbx_description
1 polymer ?
#
loop_
_entity_poly.entity_id
_entity_poly.type
_entity_poly.pdbx_seq_one_letter_code
_entity_poly.pdbx_strand_id
1 'polypeptide(L)'
;MNVRSILSMLVSIPALGGCAGSLSALDPAGPAAAAVATLWWVMFWAAVVLFVLVGGLLWFVWKRPGFGASMTPMRWIIWGGLVMPGILLTALVSYALFIGERLLPHGLAQTPTRVVAHGVQWQWQFSYPDAADVKGTPILHIPAGEPVDVIVTSGDVIHSFWVPRLAGKIDAIPGHENTIRIQADRPGTYRGVCAEFCGSAHTDMRFTIEAHDRAAFDTLMRELSDG
;
A
#
# COMPACT_ATOMS: atom_id res chain seq x y z
N MET A 1 19.90 -4.01 36.08
CA MET A 1 19.26 -3.01 35.21
C MET A 1 18.44 -2.12 36.11
N ASN A 2 18.79 -0.84 36.23
CA ASN A 2 18.17 0.09 37.19
C ASN A 2 16.76 0.48 36.70
N VAL A 3 15.80 0.64 37.63
CA VAL A 3 14.39 1.08 37.34
C VAL A 3 14.37 2.37 36.49
N ARG A 4 15.34 3.27 36.67
CA ARG A 4 15.51 4.48 35.85
C ARG A 4 15.81 4.17 34.37
N SER A 5 16.56 3.12 34.06
CA SER A 5 16.87 2.71 32.67
C SER A 5 15.64 2.08 31.98
N ILE A 6 14.82 1.36 32.75
CA ILE A 6 13.56 0.78 32.26
C ILE A 6 12.54 1.90 32.01
N LEU A 7 12.46 2.88 32.92
CA LEU A 7 11.57 4.04 32.79
C LEU A 7 11.96 4.93 31.59
N SER A 8 13.28 5.10 31.36
CA SER A 8 13.77 5.85 30.18
C SER A 8 13.46 5.12 28.87
N MET A 9 13.53 3.80 28.82
CA MET A 9 13.12 3.00 27.66
C MET A 9 11.63 3.08 27.39
N LEU A 10 10.79 3.05 28.45
CA LEU A 10 9.32 3.15 28.29
C LEU A 10 8.86 4.54 27.85
N VAL A 11 9.57 5.60 28.21
CA VAL A 11 9.27 6.99 27.77
C VAL A 11 9.69 7.24 26.33
N SER A 12 10.64 6.46 25.79
CA SER A 12 11.11 6.59 24.38
C SER A 12 10.17 5.94 23.36
N ILE A 13 9.26 5.08 23.77
CA ILE A 13 8.32 4.36 22.86
C ILE A 13 7.33 5.29 22.15
N PRO A 14 6.75 6.34 22.77
CA PRO A 14 5.84 7.26 22.07
C PRO A 14 6.50 8.12 20.98
N ALA A 15 7.83 8.26 21.00
CA ALA A 15 8.56 9.07 20.02
C ALA A 15 8.70 8.39 18.63
N LEU A 16 8.31 7.11 18.50
CA LEU A 16 8.35 6.34 17.26
C LEU A 16 7.04 6.41 16.45
N GLY A 17 6.27 7.48 16.59
CA GLY A 17 4.99 7.71 15.91
C GLY A 17 5.11 7.95 14.39
N GLY A 18 5.80 7.07 13.65
CA GLY A 18 5.99 7.17 12.21
C GLY A 18 4.87 6.56 11.34
N CYS A 19 3.71 6.21 11.93
CA CYS A 19 2.63 5.55 11.18
C CYS A 19 1.73 6.51 10.38
N ALA A 20 1.84 7.83 10.60
CA ALA A 20 1.07 8.84 9.87
C ALA A 20 1.96 9.68 8.96
N GLY A 21 1.40 10.21 7.86
CA GLY A 21 2.12 11.10 6.96
C GLY A 21 1.65 10.99 5.50
N SER A 22 2.07 11.96 4.69
CA SER A 22 1.63 12.09 3.30
C SER A 22 1.98 10.90 2.39
N LEU A 23 2.97 10.10 2.77
CA LEU A 23 3.41 8.89 2.06
C LEU A 23 3.28 7.62 2.93
N SER A 24 2.50 7.67 4.02
CA SER A 24 2.33 6.51 4.89
C SER A 24 1.24 5.57 4.36
N ALA A 25 1.61 4.33 4.05
CA ALA A 25 0.66 3.27 3.72
C ALA A 25 -0.19 2.82 4.94
N LEU A 26 0.18 3.24 6.16
CA LEU A 26 -0.55 2.96 7.40
C LEU A 26 -1.51 4.11 7.81
N ASP A 27 -1.58 5.17 6.99
CA ASP A 27 -2.54 6.28 7.10
C ASP A 27 -3.41 6.33 5.83
N PRO A 28 -4.25 5.30 5.59
CA PRO A 28 -5.03 5.17 4.37
C PRO A 28 -6.09 6.27 4.26
N ALA A 29 -6.33 6.72 3.03
CA ALA A 29 -7.33 7.70 2.67
C ALA A 29 -8.16 7.27 1.44
N GLY A 30 -8.14 5.96 1.17
CA GLY A 30 -8.94 5.32 0.15
C GLY A 30 -9.14 3.83 0.44
N PRO A 31 -10.17 3.20 -0.15
CA PRO A 31 -10.59 1.83 0.19
C PRO A 31 -9.53 0.78 -0.15
N ALA A 32 -8.78 0.95 -1.23
CA ALA A 32 -7.72 0.00 -1.60
C ALA A 32 -6.54 0.08 -0.62
N ALA A 33 -6.10 1.28 -0.24
CA ALA A 33 -5.05 1.46 0.78
C ALA A 33 -5.51 0.95 2.15
N ALA A 34 -6.79 1.14 2.52
CA ALA A 34 -7.36 0.62 3.77
C ALA A 34 -7.34 -0.91 3.82
N ALA A 35 -7.63 -1.58 2.70
CA ALA A 35 -7.57 -3.05 2.61
C ALA A 35 -6.13 -3.56 2.81
N VAL A 36 -5.14 -2.91 2.19
CA VAL A 36 -3.70 -3.24 2.35
C VAL A 36 -3.24 -2.99 3.78
N ALA A 37 -3.61 -1.85 4.39
CA ALA A 37 -3.29 -1.53 5.78
C ALA A 37 -3.91 -2.54 6.75
N THR A 38 -5.14 -2.98 6.50
CA THR A 38 -5.81 -4.01 7.30
C THR A 38 -5.05 -5.34 7.24
N LEU A 39 -4.64 -5.78 6.03
CA LEU A 39 -3.83 -6.99 5.87
C LEU A 39 -2.51 -6.87 6.65
N TRP A 40 -1.84 -5.73 6.57
CA TRP A 40 -0.61 -5.47 7.31
C TRP A 40 -0.82 -5.59 8.84
N TRP A 41 -1.89 -5.00 9.38
CA TRP A 41 -2.19 -5.09 10.82
C TRP A 41 -2.52 -6.52 11.26
N VAL A 42 -3.26 -7.28 10.45
CA VAL A 42 -3.52 -8.72 10.71
C VAL A 42 -2.20 -9.49 10.78
N MET A 43 -1.31 -9.29 9.82
CA MET A 43 0.01 -9.93 9.80
C MET A 43 0.87 -9.52 10.99
N PHE A 44 0.88 -8.23 11.34
CA PHE A 44 1.65 -7.71 12.46
C PHE A 44 1.21 -8.33 13.79
N TRP A 45 -0.09 -8.32 14.08
CA TRP A 45 -0.59 -8.90 15.33
C TRP A 45 -0.44 -10.41 15.37
N ALA A 46 -0.62 -11.11 14.26
CA ALA A 46 -0.33 -12.55 14.18
C ALA A 46 1.16 -12.83 14.48
N ALA A 47 2.08 -12.03 13.93
CA ALA A 47 3.50 -12.15 14.21
C ALA A 47 3.84 -11.88 15.67
N VAL A 48 3.21 -10.86 16.30
CA VAL A 48 3.38 -10.58 17.74
C VAL A 48 2.91 -11.77 18.60
N VAL A 49 1.73 -12.33 18.30
CA VAL A 49 1.20 -13.51 19.02
C VAL A 49 2.16 -14.70 18.88
N LEU A 50 2.64 -14.99 17.68
CA LEU A 50 3.59 -16.07 17.44
C LEU A 50 4.93 -15.84 18.16
N PHE A 51 5.44 -14.61 18.15
CA PHE A 51 6.66 -14.24 18.84
C PHE A 51 6.53 -14.46 20.36
N VAL A 52 5.42 -14.02 20.95
CA VAL A 52 5.15 -14.21 22.37
C VAL A 52 4.99 -15.69 22.71
N LEU A 53 4.27 -16.45 21.86
CA LEU A 53 4.11 -17.89 22.04
C LEU A 53 5.44 -18.62 22.03
N VAL A 54 6.23 -18.43 20.96
CA VAL A 54 7.51 -19.12 20.78
C VAL A 54 8.54 -18.66 21.84
N GLY A 55 8.62 -17.35 22.08
CA GLY A 55 9.49 -16.79 23.12
C GLY A 55 9.10 -17.26 24.51
N GLY A 56 7.81 -17.34 24.81
CA GLY A 56 7.27 -17.88 26.05
C GLY A 56 7.60 -19.37 26.23
N LEU A 57 7.44 -20.17 25.17
CA LEU A 57 7.82 -21.59 25.19
C LEU A 57 9.32 -21.78 25.44
N LEU A 58 10.18 -21.01 24.75
CA LEU A 58 11.62 -21.05 24.95
C LEU A 58 12.02 -20.67 26.38
N TRP A 59 11.42 -19.57 26.90
CA TRP A 59 11.65 -19.15 28.29
C TRP A 59 11.18 -20.22 29.29
N PHE A 60 10.05 -20.85 29.05
CA PHE A 60 9.48 -21.90 29.92
C PHE A 60 10.35 -23.16 29.91
N VAL A 61 10.82 -23.61 28.74
CA VAL A 61 11.78 -24.74 28.61
C VAL A 61 13.09 -24.43 29.34
N TRP A 62 13.59 -23.21 29.25
CA TRP A 62 14.79 -22.80 29.96
C TRP A 62 14.61 -22.83 31.48
N LYS A 63 13.44 -22.41 31.98
CA LYS A 63 13.12 -22.43 33.42
C LYS A 63 12.75 -23.81 33.94
N ARG A 64 12.25 -24.71 33.13
CA ARG A 64 11.79 -26.06 33.45
C ARG A 64 12.47 -27.10 32.54
N PRO A 65 13.77 -27.43 32.78
CA PRO A 65 14.45 -28.50 32.07
C PRO A 65 13.65 -29.80 32.20
N GLY A 66 13.28 -30.42 31.08
CA GLY A 66 12.40 -31.61 31.06
C GLY A 66 10.98 -31.33 30.57
N PHE A 67 10.56 -30.06 30.42
CA PHE A 67 9.31 -29.76 29.75
C PHE A 67 9.35 -30.24 28.29
N GLY A 68 8.35 -31.02 27.89
CA GLY A 68 8.31 -31.58 26.53
C GLY A 68 9.20 -32.80 26.32
N ALA A 69 9.96 -33.28 27.31
CA ALA A 69 10.81 -34.46 27.19
C ALA A 69 10.03 -35.76 26.89
N SER A 70 8.71 -35.78 27.16
CA SER A 70 7.83 -36.90 26.80
C SER A 70 7.51 -36.95 25.30
N MET A 71 7.73 -35.86 24.55
CA MET A 71 7.57 -35.81 23.11
C MET A 71 8.89 -36.11 22.40
N THR A 72 8.83 -36.96 21.39
CA THR A 72 10.01 -37.20 20.54
C THR A 72 10.39 -35.93 19.74
N PRO A 73 11.68 -35.69 19.44
CA PRO A 73 12.09 -34.54 18.63
C PRO A 73 11.36 -34.47 17.29
N MET A 74 11.08 -35.62 16.67
CA MET A 74 10.34 -35.68 15.41
C MET A 74 8.92 -35.11 15.53
N ARG A 75 8.22 -35.33 16.66
CA ARG A 75 6.88 -34.78 16.88
C ARG A 75 6.92 -33.24 17.02
N TRP A 76 7.93 -32.69 17.69
CA TRP A 76 8.14 -31.24 17.76
C TRP A 76 8.37 -30.63 16.38
N ILE A 77 9.19 -31.29 15.55
CA ILE A 77 9.46 -30.84 14.18
C ILE A 77 8.18 -30.89 13.33
N ILE A 78 7.44 -32.01 13.38
CA ILE A 78 6.21 -32.14 12.59
C ILE A 78 5.15 -31.14 13.01
N TRP A 79 4.81 -31.08 14.31
CA TRP A 79 3.71 -30.23 14.75
C TRP A 79 4.08 -28.75 14.80
N GLY A 80 5.25 -28.41 15.35
CA GLY A 80 5.69 -27.02 15.49
C GLY A 80 6.36 -26.44 14.23
N GLY A 81 7.07 -27.26 13.45
CA GLY A 81 7.84 -26.81 12.30
C GLY A 81 7.13 -27.01 10.95
N LEU A 82 6.15 -27.91 10.86
CA LEU A 82 5.46 -28.18 9.59
C LEU A 82 3.95 -27.91 9.68
N VAL A 83 3.24 -28.54 10.61
CA VAL A 83 1.77 -28.47 10.65
C VAL A 83 1.28 -27.07 11.04
N MET A 84 1.81 -26.50 12.14
CA MET A 84 1.41 -25.19 12.60
C MET A 84 1.73 -24.08 11.57
N PRO A 85 2.97 -23.94 11.04
CA PRO A 85 3.25 -22.96 10.00
C PRO A 85 2.46 -23.21 8.71
N GLY A 86 2.25 -24.48 8.32
CA GLY A 86 1.46 -24.83 7.16
C GLY A 86 0.01 -24.33 7.23
N ILE A 87 -0.66 -24.54 8.36
CA ILE A 87 -2.03 -24.03 8.57
C ILE A 87 -2.06 -22.50 8.55
N LEU A 88 -1.13 -21.86 9.26
CA LEU A 88 -1.07 -20.39 9.34
C LEU A 88 -0.79 -19.74 7.99
N LEU A 89 0.17 -20.30 7.23
CA LEU A 89 0.49 -19.79 5.88
C LEU A 89 -0.67 -20.00 4.92
N THR A 90 -1.32 -21.16 4.95
CA THR A 90 -2.48 -21.43 4.09
C THR A 90 -3.62 -20.44 4.39
N ALA A 91 -3.92 -20.19 5.66
CA ALA A 91 -4.93 -19.21 6.06
C ALA A 91 -4.56 -17.79 5.61
N LEU A 92 -3.31 -17.38 5.83
CA LEU A 92 -2.82 -16.05 5.44
C LEU A 92 -2.86 -15.85 3.92
N VAL A 93 -2.35 -16.82 3.15
CA VAL A 93 -2.34 -16.76 1.68
C VAL A 93 -3.77 -16.70 1.15
N SER A 94 -4.68 -17.54 1.66
CA SER A 94 -6.09 -17.52 1.25
C SER A 94 -6.74 -16.18 1.53
N TYR A 95 -6.47 -15.57 2.69
CA TYR A 95 -6.96 -14.25 3.04
C TYR A 95 -6.36 -13.16 2.15
N ALA A 96 -5.06 -13.21 1.89
CA ALA A 96 -4.37 -12.24 1.02
C ALA A 96 -4.89 -12.31 -0.43
N LEU A 97 -5.11 -13.52 -0.97
CA LEU A 97 -5.69 -13.70 -2.30
C LEU A 97 -7.12 -13.17 -2.38
N PHE A 98 -7.94 -13.41 -1.36
CA PHE A 98 -9.31 -12.90 -1.30
C PHE A 98 -9.36 -11.35 -1.27
N ILE A 99 -8.44 -10.71 -0.54
CA ILE A 99 -8.32 -9.24 -0.56
C ILE A 99 -7.77 -8.78 -1.91
N GLY A 100 -6.71 -9.42 -2.43
CA GLY A 100 -6.05 -9.05 -3.67
C GLY A 100 -7.02 -9.08 -4.86
N GLU A 101 -7.88 -10.08 -4.93
CA GLU A 101 -8.90 -10.18 -5.98
C GLU A 101 -9.85 -8.99 -5.97
N ARG A 102 -10.24 -8.50 -4.79
CA ARG A 102 -11.11 -7.32 -4.64
C ARG A 102 -10.46 -6.00 -5.03
N LEU A 103 -9.12 -5.95 -5.08
CA LEU A 103 -8.37 -4.76 -5.48
C LEU A 103 -8.17 -4.64 -6.99
N LEU A 104 -8.47 -5.70 -7.75
CA LEU A 104 -8.42 -5.66 -9.20
C LEU A 104 -9.52 -4.74 -9.77
N PRO A 105 -9.25 -4.03 -10.87
CA PRO A 105 -10.23 -3.18 -11.52
C PRO A 105 -11.31 -4.01 -12.23
N HIS A 106 -12.26 -4.54 -11.47
CA HIS A 106 -13.44 -5.22 -12.03
C HIS A 106 -14.42 -4.23 -12.64
N GLY A 107 -15.23 -4.70 -13.57
CA GLY A 107 -16.30 -3.90 -14.17
C GLY A 107 -17.25 -3.32 -13.10
N LEU A 108 -17.50 -2.02 -13.18
CA LEU A 108 -18.44 -1.31 -12.33
C LEU A 108 -19.75 -1.05 -13.11
N ALA A 109 -20.84 -0.83 -12.39
CA ALA A 109 -22.12 -0.44 -12.97
C ALA A 109 -22.05 0.91 -13.72
N GLN A 110 -21.16 1.79 -13.27
CA GLN A 110 -20.84 3.05 -13.93
C GLN A 110 -19.38 3.03 -14.37
N THR A 111 -19.11 3.60 -15.55
CA THR A 111 -17.73 3.75 -16.06
C THR A 111 -16.97 4.73 -15.18
N PRO A 112 -15.87 4.31 -14.54
CA PRO A 112 -15.07 5.21 -13.72
C PRO A 112 -14.38 6.27 -14.59
N THR A 113 -14.04 7.41 -13.99
CA THR A 113 -13.17 8.41 -14.63
C THR A 113 -11.85 7.74 -14.99
N ARG A 114 -11.37 7.97 -16.23
CA ARG A 114 -10.10 7.42 -16.70
C ARG A 114 -9.05 8.50 -16.82
N VAL A 115 -7.85 8.18 -16.38
CA VAL A 115 -6.67 9.05 -16.47
C VAL A 115 -5.51 8.23 -17.00
N VAL A 116 -4.68 8.82 -17.85
CA VAL A 116 -3.40 8.24 -18.24
C VAL A 116 -2.29 8.90 -17.42
N ALA A 117 -1.50 8.08 -16.74
CA ALA A 117 -0.27 8.47 -16.06
C ALA A 117 0.92 7.98 -16.89
N HIS A 118 1.61 8.90 -17.56
CA HIS A 118 2.75 8.61 -18.41
C HIS A 118 4.05 8.98 -17.69
N GLY A 119 4.91 7.99 -17.42
CA GLY A 119 6.21 8.16 -16.78
C GLY A 119 7.30 8.38 -17.83
N VAL A 120 8.12 9.41 -17.62
CA VAL A 120 9.38 9.63 -18.33
C VAL A 120 10.41 10.10 -17.32
N GLN A 121 11.69 9.91 -17.58
CA GLN A 121 12.79 10.32 -16.69
C GLN A 121 12.86 11.84 -16.57
N TRP A 122 12.53 12.45 -15.46
CA TRP A 122 12.08 11.94 -14.15
C TRP A 122 10.85 12.71 -13.72
N GLN A 123 9.79 12.62 -14.49
CA GLN A 123 8.51 13.29 -14.25
C GLN A 123 7.31 12.41 -14.64
N TRP A 124 6.16 12.74 -14.08
CA TRP A 124 4.89 12.18 -14.48
C TRP A 124 4.08 13.22 -15.27
N GLN A 125 3.39 12.77 -16.31
CA GLN A 125 2.46 13.56 -17.12
C GLN A 125 1.09 12.88 -17.04
N PHE A 126 0.05 13.68 -16.76
CA PHE A 126 -1.30 13.18 -16.63
C PHE A 126 -2.18 13.74 -17.74
N SER A 127 -2.98 12.88 -18.37
CA SER A 127 -3.95 13.26 -19.39
C SER A 127 -5.26 12.52 -19.20
N TYR A 128 -6.32 13.05 -19.79
CA TYR A 128 -7.68 12.59 -19.57
C TYR A 128 -8.29 12.16 -20.90
N PRO A 129 -8.37 10.85 -21.22
CA PRO A 129 -8.89 10.37 -22.50
C PRO A 129 -10.33 10.83 -22.81
N ASP A 130 -11.13 11.02 -21.77
CA ASP A 130 -12.53 11.45 -21.87
C ASP A 130 -12.65 13.01 -21.96
N ALA A 131 -11.55 13.75 -21.84
CA ALA A 131 -11.42 15.19 -22.02
C ALA A 131 -10.13 15.45 -22.85
N ALA A 132 -10.19 15.09 -24.14
CA ALA A 132 -9.02 15.02 -25.03
C ALA A 132 -8.32 16.36 -25.24
N ASP A 133 -9.00 17.48 -24.98
CA ASP A 133 -8.42 18.82 -25.09
C ASP A 133 -7.57 19.21 -23.87
N VAL A 134 -7.66 18.45 -22.77
CA VAL A 134 -6.82 18.65 -21.58
C VAL A 134 -5.42 18.08 -21.84
N LYS A 135 -4.49 18.97 -22.14
CA LYS A 135 -3.07 18.64 -22.34
C LYS A 135 -2.45 18.14 -21.02
N GLY A 136 -1.41 17.33 -21.13
CA GLY A 136 -0.74 16.73 -20.00
C GLY A 136 -0.39 17.71 -18.88
N THR A 137 -0.90 17.46 -17.68
CA THR A 137 -0.68 18.28 -16.49
C THR A 137 0.35 17.61 -15.56
N PRO A 138 1.13 18.39 -14.78
CA PRO A 138 2.04 17.82 -13.78
C PRO A 138 1.31 17.38 -12.50
N ILE A 139 0.05 17.74 -12.33
CA ILE A 139 -0.80 17.40 -11.19
C ILE A 139 -1.93 16.50 -11.69
N LEU A 140 -2.16 15.40 -11.00
CA LEU A 140 -3.28 14.51 -11.26
C LEU A 140 -4.52 15.03 -10.51
N HIS A 141 -5.54 15.44 -11.25
CA HIS A 141 -6.83 15.83 -10.68
C HIS A 141 -7.82 14.67 -10.75
N ILE A 142 -8.51 14.38 -9.65
CA ILE A 142 -9.49 13.29 -9.55
C ILE A 142 -10.74 13.74 -8.80
N PRO A 143 -11.94 13.17 -9.08
CA PRO A 143 -13.09 13.32 -8.21
C PRO A 143 -12.90 12.55 -6.91
N ALA A 144 -13.25 13.14 -5.77
CA ALA A 144 -13.27 12.48 -4.47
C ALA A 144 -14.55 11.63 -4.31
N GLY A 145 -14.47 10.55 -3.54
CA GLY A 145 -15.58 9.64 -3.27
C GLY A 145 -15.88 8.67 -4.41
N GLU A 146 -15.22 8.80 -5.55
CA GLU A 146 -15.48 7.98 -6.74
C GLU A 146 -14.24 7.20 -7.18
N PRO A 147 -14.40 5.99 -7.75
CA PRO A 147 -13.28 5.23 -8.31
C PRO A 147 -12.76 5.89 -9.59
N VAL A 148 -11.43 5.89 -9.73
CA VAL A 148 -10.71 6.39 -10.91
C VAL A 148 -9.78 5.29 -11.40
N ASP A 149 -9.85 4.97 -12.69
CA ASP A 149 -8.96 4.03 -13.35
C ASP A 149 -7.77 4.79 -13.94
N VAL A 150 -6.60 4.55 -13.40
CA VAL A 150 -5.34 5.14 -13.87
C VAL A 150 -4.66 4.14 -14.78
N ILE A 151 -4.57 4.49 -16.08
CA ILE A 151 -3.83 3.77 -17.11
C ILE A 151 -2.38 4.23 -16.99
N VAL A 152 -1.48 3.32 -16.67
CA VAL A 152 -0.08 3.61 -16.36
C VAL A 152 0.81 3.12 -17.49
N THR A 153 1.59 4.04 -18.07
CA THR A 153 2.48 3.80 -19.22
C THR A 153 3.85 4.41 -18.99
N SER A 154 4.84 3.99 -19.77
CA SER A 154 6.18 4.57 -19.76
C SER A 154 6.68 4.86 -21.16
N GLY A 155 7.39 5.99 -21.33
CA GLY A 155 8.04 6.39 -22.57
C GLY A 155 9.51 5.97 -22.71
N ASP A 156 10.14 5.48 -21.62
CA ASP A 156 11.58 5.20 -21.62
C ASP A 156 11.96 3.93 -20.83
N VAL A 157 12.10 4.01 -19.52
CA VAL A 157 12.45 2.90 -18.62
C VAL A 157 11.25 2.48 -17.76
N ILE A 158 11.38 1.42 -16.99
CA ILE A 158 10.34 1.04 -16.02
C ILE A 158 10.31 2.08 -14.90
N HIS A 159 9.11 2.57 -14.61
CA HIS A 159 8.76 3.35 -13.42
C HIS A 159 7.68 2.60 -12.63
N SER A 160 7.26 3.12 -11.48
CA SER A 160 6.09 2.57 -10.79
C SER A 160 5.26 3.69 -10.20
N PHE A 161 3.98 3.72 -10.54
CA PHE A 161 3.01 4.66 -10.01
C PHE A 161 2.55 4.20 -8.64
N TRP A 162 2.76 5.03 -7.62
CA TRP A 162 2.34 4.71 -6.26
C TRP A 162 1.87 5.93 -5.48
N VAL A 163 0.66 5.82 -4.96
CA VAL A 163 0.06 6.77 -4.01
C VAL A 163 -0.25 6.00 -2.73
N PRO A 164 0.66 5.93 -1.76
CA PRO A 164 0.57 5.03 -0.61
C PRO A 164 -0.73 5.13 0.18
N ARG A 165 -1.30 6.33 0.25
CA ARG A 165 -2.55 6.56 0.98
C ARG A 165 -3.82 6.17 0.21
N LEU A 166 -3.75 5.97 -1.10
CA LEU A 166 -4.94 5.68 -1.94
C LEU A 166 -4.99 4.22 -2.41
N ALA A 167 -3.83 3.64 -2.78
CA ALA A 167 -3.78 2.28 -3.32
C ALA A 167 -2.40 1.65 -3.17
N GLY A 168 -2.24 0.41 -3.67
CA GLY A 168 -0.95 -0.22 -3.95
C GLY A 168 -0.19 0.47 -5.08
N LYS A 169 0.94 -0.10 -5.48
CA LYS A 169 1.72 0.36 -6.65
C LYS A 169 1.44 -0.50 -7.87
N ILE A 170 1.68 0.09 -9.04
CA ILE A 170 1.71 -0.63 -10.32
C ILE A 170 2.81 -0.11 -11.22
N ASP A 171 3.45 -1.00 -11.95
CA ASP A 171 4.59 -0.65 -12.79
C ASP A 171 4.15 -0.03 -14.11
N ALA A 172 4.84 1.03 -14.51
CA ALA A 172 4.79 1.65 -15.82
C ALA A 172 5.88 1.01 -16.71
N ILE A 173 5.47 0.16 -17.64
CA ILE A 173 6.38 -0.65 -18.45
C ILE A 173 6.36 -0.13 -19.88
N PRO A 174 7.51 0.15 -20.51
CA PRO A 174 7.56 0.58 -21.91
C PRO A 174 6.84 -0.41 -22.83
N GLY A 175 5.93 0.11 -23.67
CA GLY A 175 5.15 -0.70 -24.61
C GLY A 175 4.03 -1.54 -24.01
N HIS A 176 3.72 -1.35 -22.71
CA HIS A 176 2.64 -2.05 -22.03
C HIS A 176 1.77 -1.07 -21.24
N GLU A 177 0.44 -1.31 -21.24
CA GLU A 177 -0.51 -0.54 -20.45
C GLU A 177 -0.95 -1.37 -19.25
N ASN A 178 -0.74 -0.83 -18.06
CA ASN A 178 -1.27 -1.37 -16.82
C ASN A 178 -2.38 -0.46 -16.31
N THR A 179 -3.34 -1.01 -15.59
CA THR A 179 -4.42 -0.21 -14.99
C THR A 179 -4.50 -0.48 -13.49
N ILE A 180 -4.53 0.59 -12.72
CA ILE A 180 -4.80 0.55 -11.28
C ILE A 180 -6.02 1.41 -10.96
N ARG A 181 -6.88 0.91 -10.08
CA ARG A 181 -8.01 1.67 -9.54
C ARG A 181 -7.62 2.35 -8.24
N ILE A 182 -7.78 3.67 -8.19
CA ILE A 182 -7.59 4.48 -6.98
C ILE A 182 -8.90 5.17 -6.61
N GLN A 183 -9.04 5.54 -5.36
CA GLN A 183 -10.15 6.37 -4.87
C GLN A 183 -9.66 7.18 -3.69
N ALA A 184 -9.95 8.48 -3.67
CA ALA A 184 -9.76 9.32 -2.50
C ALA A 184 -11.09 9.45 -1.76
N ASP A 185 -11.13 9.13 -0.47
CA ASP A 185 -12.38 9.20 0.33
C ASP A 185 -12.88 10.63 0.52
N ARG A 186 -11.99 11.63 0.42
CA ARG A 186 -12.29 13.05 0.67
C ARG A 186 -11.49 13.94 -0.28
N PRO A 187 -12.00 15.14 -0.59
CA PRO A 187 -11.21 16.18 -1.23
C PRO A 187 -9.94 16.50 -0.45
N GLY A 188 -8.87 16.83 -1.17
CA GLY A 188 -7.58 17.17 -0.58
C GLY A 188 -6.39 16.81 -1.45
N THR A 189 -5.20 17.09 -0.93
CA THR A 189 -3.93 16.86 -1.62
C THR A 189 -3.29 15.57 -1.13
N TYR A 190 -2.94 14.70 -2.07
CA TYR A 190 -2.25 13.43 -1.82
C TYR A 190 -0.90 13.44 -2.55
N ARG A 191 0.07 12.72 -1.99
CA ARG A 191 1.41 12.62 -2.56
C ARG A 191 1.63 11.24 -3.18
N GLY A 192 2.22 11.26 -4.38
CA GLY A 192 2.68 10.07 -5.07
C GLY A 192 4.18 10.10 -5.33
N VAL A 193 4.75 8.92 -5.53
CA VAL A 193 6.17 8.70 -5.80
C VAL A 193 6.36 7.67 -6.90
N CYS A 194 7.47 7.75 -7.62
CA CYS A 194 7.96 6.63 -8.40
C CYS A 194 8.50 5.56 -7.43
N ALA A 195 8.00 4.34 -7.54
CA ALA A 195 8.31 3.24 -6.64
C ALA A 195 9.12 2.10 -7.32
N GLU A 196 9.75 2.40 -8.49
CA GLU A 196 10.68 1.51 -9.18
C GLU A 196 11.91 2.30 -9.61
N PHE A 197 13.12 1.74 -9.39
CA PHE A 197 14.35 2.45 -9.70
C PHE A 197 14.45 2.77 -11.19
N CYS A 198 14.46 4.05 -11.52
CA CYS A 198 14.43 4.57 -12.90
C CYS A 198 15.63 5.47 -13.26
N GLY A 199 16.68 5.49 -12.44
CA GLY A 199 17.90 6.26 -12.71
C GLY A 199 18.27 7.25 -11.61
N SER A 200 19.15 8.22 -11.92
CA SER A 200 19.82 9.08 -10.94
C SER A 200 18.89 10.00 -10.14
N ALA A 201 17.80 10.47 -10.74
CA ALA A 201 16.81 11.33 -10.06
C ALA A 201 15.54 10.57 -9.61
N HIS A 202 15.64 9.24 -9.47
CA HIS A 202 14.52 8.40 -9.01
C HIS A 202 13.87 8.91 -7.72
N THR A 203 14.65 9.33 -6.73
CA THR A 203 14.14 9.81 -5.42
C THR A 203 13.37 11.12 -5.53
N ASP A 204 13.59 11.89 -6.60
CA ASP A 204 12.97 13.19 -6.83
C ASP A 204 11.74 13.09 -7.75
N MET A 205 11.53 11.94 -8.39
CA MET A 205 10.39 11.68 -9.26
C MET A 205 9.09 11.49 -8.45
N ARG A 206 8.62 12.61 -7.92
CA ARG A 206 7.40 12.71 -7.10
C ARG A 206 6.30 13.40 -7.88
N PHE A 207 5.04 13.21 -7.47
CA PHE A 207 3.90 13.90 -8.05
C PHE A 207 2.83 14.20 -7.00
N THR A 208 1.89 15.02 -7.38
CA THR A 208 0.78 15.45 -6.53
C THR A 208 -0.54 15.02 -7.15
N ILE A 209 -1.47 14.60 -6.30
CA ILE A 209 -2.85 14.34 -6.67
C ILE A 209 -3.71 15.33 -5.90
N GLU A 210 -4.62 15.99 -6.61
CA GLU A 210 -5.64 16.83 -6.04
C GLU A 210 -7.01 16.19 -6.27
N ALA A 211 -7.63 15.77 -5.19
CA ALA A 211 -8.99 15.24 -5.19
C ALA A 211 -9.97 16.39 -4.92
N HIS A 212 -10.98 16.51 -5.76
CA HIS A 212 -11.98 17.58 -5.73
C HIS A 212 -13.36 17.01 -5.48
N ASP A 213 -14.27 17.81 -4.91
CA ASP A 213 -15.69 17.50 -5.01
C ASP A 213 -16.10 17.40 -6.47
N ARG A 214 -17.08 16.55 -6.80
CA ARG A 214 -17.46 16.25 -8.18
C ARG A 214 -17.75 17.51 -9.00
N ALA A 215 -18.49 18.46 -8.46
CA ALA A 215 -18.83 19.71 -9.16
C ALA A 215 -17.60 20.57 -9.45
N ALA A 216 -16.65 20.64 -8.51
CA ALA A 216 -15.39 21.35 -8.69
C ALA A 216 -14.49 20.65 -9.72
N PHE A 217 -14.46 19.31 -9.71
CA PHE A 217 -13.75 18.53 -10.72
C PHE A 217 -14.29 18.79 -12.14
N ASP A 218 -15.60 18.74 -12.32
CA ASP A 218 -16.24 18.97 -13.62
C ASP A 218 -16.02 20.40 -14.13
N THR A 219 -15.93 21.38 -13.24
CA THR A 219 -15.60 22.77 -13.60
C THR A 219 -14.16 22.89 -14.02
N LEU A 220 -13.23 22.32 -13.24
CA LEU A 220 -11.80 22.32 -13.55
C LEU A 220 -11.51 21.64 -14.91
N MET A 221 -12.15 20.50 -15.19
CA MET A 221 -11.95 19.81 -16.49
C MET A 221 -12.39 20.68 -17.67
N ARG A 222 -13.47 21.45 -17.53
CA ARG A 222 -13.88 22.42 -18.58
C ARG A 222 -12.88 23.56 -18.73
N GLU A 223 -12.40 24.14 -17.64
CA GLU A 223 -11.39 25.20 -17.68
C GLU A 223 -10.08 24.76 -18.33
N LEU A 224 -9.65 23.52 -18.03
CA LEU A 224 -8.44 22.94 -18.63
C LEU A 224 -8.62 22.57 -20.10
N SER A 225 -9.85 22.32 -20.58
CA SER A 225 -10.13 22.06 -22.00
C SER A 225 -10.24 23.33 -22.82
N ASP A 226 -10.61 24.47 -22.23
CA ASP A 226 -10.80 25.75 -22.90
C ASP A 226 -9.50 26.58 -23.04
N GLY A 227 -8.40 26.18 -22.37
CA GLY A 227 -7.10 26.86 -22.32
C GLY A 227 -6.00 26.16 -23.09
#